data_7393762a2f1c38ab3acc8474f06daeb7
#
_entry.id   7393762a2f1c38ab3acc8474f06daeb7
#
_cell.length_a   1.000
_cell.length_b   1.000
_cell.length_c   1.000
_cell.angle_alpha   90.00
_cell.angle_beta   90.00
_cell.angle_gamma   90.00
#
_symmetry.space_group_name_H-M   'P 1'
#
loop_
_entity.id
_entity.type
_entity.pdbx_description
1 polymer ?
#
loop_
_entity_poly.entity_id
_entity_poly.type
_entity_poly.pdbx_seq_one_letter_code
_entity_poly.pdbx_strand_id
1 'polypeptide(L)'
;MEILQGVWEVIVSIFTNSGYAYFFTADGGYKNAIMLLVAFVFLYLGIKKGFEPLLMVPIAFGMLLANIPEANLAVQYHDLDGFRDLLAGRGEFVGCTPGLMDFLYFGVKAGVYPPLIFLGIGAMTDFAPLIANPSSFILGAAAQLGIFFTYLGAILLGFAPNEAGSIAIIGGADGPTAIFVTSQLAPYMLGTIAVAAYSYICLLYTSDAA
;
A
#
# COMPACT_ATOMS: atom_id res chain seq x y z
N MET A 1 -26.46 -41.64 -17.33
CA MET A 1 -25.09 -41.21 -17.66
C MET A 1 -25.01 -39.72 -17.90
N GLU A 2 -25.97 -39.09 -18.55
CA GLU A 2 -26.02 -37.66 -18.85
C GLU A 2 -25.99 -36.76 -17.59
N ILE A 3 -26.70 -37.14 -16.52
CA ILE A 3 -26.72 -36.35 -15.27
C ILE A 3 -25.34 -36.33 -14.59
N LEU A 4 -24.65 -37.46 -14.60
CA LEU A 4 -23.28 -37.56 -14.03
C LEU A 4 -22.25 -36.77 -14.85
N GLN A 5 -22.39 -36.74 -16.17
CA GLN A 5 -21.58 -35.92 -17.05
C GLN A 5 -21.83 -34.43 -16.82
N GLY A 6 -23.10 -34.03 -16.73
CA GLY A 6 -23.44 -32.62 -16.42
C GLY A 6 -22.92 -32.16 -15.06
N VAL A 7 -23.01 -33.02 -14.03
CA VAL A 7 -22.42 -32.70 -12.70
C VAL A 7 -20.90 -32.59 -12.78
N TRP A 8 -20.24 -33.45 -13.53
CA TRP A 8 -18.80 -33.43 -13.72
C TRP A 8 -18.34 -32.15 -14.47
N GLU A 9 -19.04 -31.76 -15.51
CA GLU A 9 -18.78 -30.52 -16.27
C GLU A 9 -18.94 -29.28 -15.39
N VAL A 10 -19.98 -29.26 -14.55
CA VAL A 10 -20.17 -28.17 -13.58
C VAL A 10 -19.04 -28.09 -12.55
N ILE A 11 -18.63 -29.26 -12.01
CA ILE A 11 -17.51 -29.32 -11.06
C ILE A 11 -16.21 -28.83 -11.73
N VAL A 12 -15.91 -29.33 -12.92
CA VAL A 12 -14.72 -28.91 -13.68
C VAL A 12 -14.78 -27.40 -13.99
N SER A 13 -15.95 -26.89 -14.41
CA SER A 13 -16.17 -25.48 -14.68
C SER A 13 -15.95 -24.60 -13.44
N ILE A 14 -16.41 -25.04 -12.26
CA ILE A 14 -16.17 -24.34 -11.00
C ILE A 14 -14.67 -24.27 -10.68
N PHE A 15 -13.93 -25.36 -10.91
CA PHE A 15 -12.49 -25.37 -10.66
C PHE A 15 -11.69 -24.61 -11.71
N THR A 16 -12.03 -24.71 -12.98
CA THR A 16 -11.29 -24.06 -14.09
C THR A 16 -11.58 -22.57 -14.21
N ASN A 17 -12.82 -22.13 -13.89
CA ASN A 17 -13.23 -20.73 -13.92
C ASN A 17 -13.16 -20.07 -12.55
N SER A 18 -12.59 -20.73 -11.53
CA SER A 18 -12.40 -20.11 -10.21
C SER A 18 -11.17 -19.22 -10.20
N GLY A 19 -11.19 -18.19 -9.38
CA GLY A 19 -10.01 -17.35 -9.12
C GLY A 19 -8.78 -18.13 -8.66
N TYR A 20 -8.94 -19.37 -8.13
CA TYR A 20 -7.81 -20.25 -7.79
C TYR A 20 -7.07 -20.77 -9.03
N ALA A 21 -7.78 -21.06 -10.13
CA ALA A 21 -7.15 -21.47 -11.37
C ALA A 21 -6.25 -20.38 -11.95
N TYR A 22 -6.61 -19.12 -11.74
CA TYR A 22 -5.83 -17.95 -12.15
C TYR A 22 -4.39 -17.96 -11.62
N PHE A 23 -4.16 -18.45 -10.40
CA PHE A 23 -2.80 -18.55 -9.86
C PHE A 23 -1.87 -19.43 -10.67
N PHE A 24 -2.43 -20.41 -11.38
CA PHE A 24 -1.67 -21.42 -12.13
C PHE A 24 -1.71 -21.20 -13.64
N THR A 25 -2.75 -20.53 -14.14
CA THR A 25 -3.00 -20.43 -15.59
C THR A 25 -2.67 -19.05 -16.16
N ALA A 26 -2.76 -17.98 -15.37
CA ALA A 26 -2.53 -16.63 -15.86
C ALA A 26 -1.05 -16.24 -15.77
N ASP A 27 -0.58 -15.51 -16.79
CA ASP A 27 0.75 -14.89 -16.78
C ASP A 27 0.87 -13.90 -15.60
N GLY A 28 1.66 -14.26 -14.61
CA GLY A 28 1.83 -13.46 -13.40
C GLY A 28 0.92 -13.85 -12.22
N GLY A 29 0.05 -14.84 -12.33
CA GLY A 29 -0.79 -15.32 -11.23
C GLY A 29 -0.01 -15.74 -9.99
N TYR A 30 1.19 -16.30 -10.16
CA TYR A 30 2.10 -16.61 -9.05
C TYR A 30 2.54 -15.38 -8.24
N LYS A 31 2.60 -14.18 -8.86
CA LYS A 31 2.93 -12.93 -8.16
C LYS A 31 1.82 -12.55 -7.18
N ASN A 32 0.57 -12.71 -7.59
CA ASN A 32 -0.58 -12.48 -6.71
C ASN A 32 -0.59 -13.48 -5.55
N ALA A 33 -0.26 -14.75 -5.81
CA ALA A 33 -0.15 -15.76 -4.76
C ALA A 33 0.95 -15.40 -3.73
N ILE A 34 2.12 -14.93 -4.18
CA ILE A 34 3.19 -14.45 -3.31
C ILE A 34 2.72 -13.25 -2.49
N MET A 35 2.05 -12.27 -3.12
CA MET A 35 1.56 -11.09 -2.41
C MET A 35 0.47 -11.41 -1.39
N LEU A 36 -0.39 -12.39 -1.66
CA LEU A 36 -1.34 -12.90 -0.68
C LEU A 36 -0.64 -13.56 0.52
N LEU A 37 0.40 -14.35 0.26
CA LEU A 37 1.21 -14.94 1.34
C LEU A 37 1.87 -13.85 2.19
N VAL A 38 2.44 -12.81 1.58
CA VAL A 38 3.00 -11.65 2.29
C VAL A 38 1.92 -10.95 3.12
N ALA A 39 0.73 -10.75 2.57
CA ALA A 39 -0.40 -10.15 3.29
C ALA A 39 -0.79 -10.98 4.53
N PHE A 40 -0.84 -12.31 4.42
CA PHE A 40 -1.10 -13.19 5.56
C PHE A 40 0.01 -13.13 6.61
N VAL A 41 1.27 -13.04 6.20
CA VAL A 41 2.40 -12.84 7.13
C VAL A 41 2.24 -11.52 7.89
N PHE A 42 1.89 -10.44 7.21
CA PHE A 42 1.65 -9.13 7.84
C PHE A 42 0.46 -9.16 8.80
N LEU A 43 -0.64 -9.83 8.44
CA LEU A 43 -1.76 -10.05 9.35
C LEU A 43 -1.34 -10.81 10.61
N TYR A 44 -0.56 -11.88 10.42
CA TYR A 44 -0.03 -12.65 11.55
C TYR A 44 0.87 -11.80 12.46
N LEU A 45 1.76 -11.00 11.89
CA LEU A 45 2.65 -10.11 12.64
C LEU A 45 1.85 -9.03 13.39
N GLY A 46 0.88 -8.39 12.74
CA GLY A 46 0.03 -7.38 13.36
C GLY A 46 -0.85 -7.93 14.47
N ILE A 47 -1.54 -9.06 14.23
CA ILE A 47 -2.53 -9.59 15.18
C ILE A 47 -1.85 -10.41 16.29
N LYS A 48 -0.93 -11.34 15.92
CA LYS A 48 -0.36 -12.29 16.88
C LYS A 48 0.86 -11.76 17.61
N LYS A 49 1.70 -11.00 16.91
CA LYS A 49 2.94 -10.45 17.47
C LYS A 49 2.79 -9.02 17.98
N GLY A 50 1.66 -8.36 17.70
CA GLY A 50 1.40 -7.00 18.17
C GLY A 50 2.22 -5.91 17.47
N PHE A 51 2.75 -6.19 16.28
CA PHE A 51 3.51 -5.22 15.49
C PHE A 51 2.56 -4.15 14.96
N GLU A 52 2.45 -3.05 15.67
CA GLU A 52 1.62 -1.88 15.37
C GLU A 52 0.31 -2.23 14.64
N PRO A 53 -0.65 -2.88 15.33
CA PRO A 53 -1.82 -3.47 14.69
C PRO A 53 -2.68 -2.43 13.98
N LEU A 54 -2.65 -1.16 14.41
CA LEU A 54 -3.41 -0.07 13.78
C LEU A 54 -2.96 0.25 12.36
N LEU A 55 -1.69 -0.01 12.01
CA LEU A 55 -1.16 0.19 10.66
C LEU A 55 -1.03 -1.13 9.90
N MET A 56 -0.45 -2.16 10.53
CA MET A 56 -0.18 -3.45 9.87
C MET A 56 -1.44 -4.14 9.37
N VAL A 57 -2.50 -4.19 10.20
CA VAL A 57 -3.72 -4.91 9.83
C VAL A 57 -4.44 -4.26 8.64
N PRO A 58 -4.68 -2.94 8.59
CA PRO A 58 -5.28 -2.30 7.42
C PRO A 58 -4.43 -2.43 6.14
N ILE A 59 -3.09 -2.32 6.25
CA ILE A 59 -2.19 -2.47 5.10
C ILE A 59 -2.29 -3.90 4.56
N ALA A 60 -2.17 -4.90 5.42
CA ALA A 60 -2.24 -6.29 5.04
C ALA A 60 -3.61 -6.65 4.44
N PHE A 61 -4.69 -6.10 5.00
CA PHE A 61 -6.04 -6.28 4.47
C PHE A 61 -6.21 -5.63 3.09
N GLY A 62 -5.68 -4.42 2.89
CA GLY A 62 -5.66 -3.76 1.58
C GLY A 62 -4.85 -4.55 0.55
N MET A 63 -3.68 -5.07 0.94
CA MET A 63 -2.88 -5.97 0.08
C MET A 63 -3.64 -7.24 -0.29
N LEU A 64 -4.37 -7.83 0.67
CA LEU A 64 -5.18 -9.01 0.43
C LEU A 64 -6.27 -8.71 -0.60
N LEU A 65 -7.07 -7.67 -0.39
CA LEU A 65 -8.14 -7.27 -1.32
C LEU A 65 -7.64 -6.94 -2.72
N ALA A 66 -6.50 -6.24 -2.82
CA ALA A 66 -5.92 -5.85 -4.10
C ALA A 66 -5.35 -7.04 -4.91
N ASN A 67 -5.03 -8.16 -4.25
CA ASN A 67 -4.40 -9.32 -4.89
C ASN A 67 -5.33 -10.55 -5.00
N ILE A 68 -6.62 -10.43 -4.64
CA ILE A 68 -7.60 -11.49 -4.92
C ILE A 68 -7.84 -11.56 -6.44
N PRO A 69 -7.52 -12.69 -7.08
CA PRO A 69 -7.71 -12.82 -8.52
C PRO A 69 -9.18 -12.67 -8.91
N GLU A 70 -9.43 -12.01 -10.02
CA GLU A 70 -10.75 -11.81 -10.64
C GLU A 70 -11.83 -11.16 -9.75
N ALA A 71 -11.47 -10.68 -8.57
CA ALA A 71 -12.41 -9.99 -7.69
C ALA A 71 -12.80 -8.60 -8.21
N ASN A 72 -12.07 -8.06 -9.20
CA ASN A 72 -12.26 -6.73 -9.78
C ASN A 72 -12.39 -5.61 -8.74
N LEU A 73 -11.78 -5.81 -7.57
CA LEU A 73 -11.79 -4.82 -6.49
C LEU A 73 -10.81 -3.68 -6.74
N ALA A 74 -9.72 -3.95 -7.49
CA ALA A 74 -8.70 -2.98 -7.87
C ALA A 74 -8.38 -3.15 -9.35
N VAL A 75 -9.04 -2.39 -10.21
CA VAL A 75 -8.86 -2.47 -11.67
C VAL A 75 -7.71 -1.58 -12.16
N GLN A 76 -7.08 -0.83 -11.27
CA GLN A 76 -6.01 0.12 -11.57
C GLN A 76 -6.39 1.12 -12.67
N TYR A 77 -7.33 1.98 -12.38
CA TYR A 77 -7.62 3.13 -13.24
C TYR A 77 -6.38 4.05 -13.27
N HIS A 78 -5.64 3.99 -14.39
CA HIS A 78 -4.40 4.76 -14.56
C HIS A 78 -4.65 6.23 -14.87
N ASP A 79 -5.86 6.56 -15.35
CA ASP A 79 -6.24 7.90 -15.77
C ASP A 79 -7.13 8.58 -14.72
N LEU A 80 -6.55 9.61 -14.07
CA LEU A 80 -7.25 10.45 -13.11
C LEU A 80 -8.37 11.28 -13.74
N ASP A 81 -8.14 11.76 -14.94
CA ASP A 81 -9.10 12.61 -15.64
C ASP A 81 -10.30 11.79 -16.10
N GLY A 82 -10.07 10.60 -16.66
CA GLY A 82 -11.14 9.67 -17.01
C GLY A 82 -11.97 9.23 -15.80
N PHE A 83 -11.33 8.97 -14.66
CA PHE A 83 -12.04 8.61 -13.42
C PHE A 83 -12.85 9.80 -12.86
N ARG A 84 -12.31 11.01 -12.94
CA ARG A 84 -12.98 12.24 -12.53
C ARG A 84 -14.19 12.53 -13.41
N ASP A 85 -14.07 12.36 -14.73
CA ASP A 85 -15.18 12.57 -15.69
C ASP A 85 -16.29 11.52 -15.49
N LEU A 86 -15.92 10.30 -15.14
CA LEU A 86 -16.85 9.25 -14.74
C LEU A 86 -17.66 9.66 -13.50
N LEU A 87 -16.99 10.12 -12.44
CA LEU A 87 -17.65 10.59 -11.22
C LEU A 87 -18.54 11.81 -11.45
N ALA A 88 -18.18 12.65 -12.44
CA ALA A 88 -18.97 13.80 -12.84
C ALA A 88 -20.13 13.45 -13.78
N GLY A 89 -20.33 12.16 -14.09
CA GLY A 89 -21.38 11.69 -15.01
C GLY A 89 -21.16 12.08 -16.48
N ARG A 90 -19.93 12.42 -16.85
CA ARG A 90 -19.54 12.87 -18.19
C ARG A 90 -18.79 11.82 -19.00
N GLY A 91 -18.40 10.72 -18.38
CA GLY A 91 -17.65 9.64 -19.01
C GLY A 91 -18.48 8.38 -19.19
N GLU A 92 -18.19 7.62 -20.23
CA GLU A 92 -18.65 6.23 -20.37
C GLU A 92 -17.59 5.28 -19.82
N PHE A 93 -18.03 4.15 -19.27
CA PHE A 93 -17.11 3.09 -18.82
C PHE A 93 -16.39 2.48 -20.03
N VAL A 94 -15.17 2.91 -20.30
CA VAL A 94 -14.36 2.34 -21.35
C VAL A 94 -13.58 1.15 -20.75
N GLY A 95 -14.11 -0.05 -20.94
CA GLY A 95 -13.41 -1.31 -20.69
C GLY A 95 -13.75 -2.02 -19.38
N CYS A 96 -13.62 -1.41 -18.20
CA CYS A 96 -13.91 -2.06 -16.92
C CYS A 96 -14.57 -1.10 -15.93
N THR A 97 -15.54 -1.59 -15.17
CA THR A 97 -16.14 -0.82 -14.06
C THR A 97 -15.13 -0.68 -12.93
N PRO A 98 -14.92 0.54 -12.36
CA PRO A 98 -14.00 0.71 -11.23
C PRO A 98 -14.44 -0.13 -10.03
N GLY A 99 -13.46 -0.77 -9.40
CA GLY A 99 -13.67 -1.54 -8.18
C GLY A 99 -13.70 -0.64 -6.93
N LEU A 100 -14.08 -1.21 -5.79
CA LEU A 100 -14.11 -0.51 -4.50
C LEU A 100 -12.76 0.15 -4.17
N MET A 101 -11.67 -0.55 -4.43
CA MET A 101 -10.32 -0.06 -4.13
C MET A 101 -9.92 1.13 -5.01
N ASP A 102 -10.42 1.18 -6.26
CA ASP A 102 -10.16 2.32 -7.14
C ASP A 102 -10.80 3.60 -6.61
N PHE A 103 -12.01 3.53 -6.06
CA PHE A 103 -12.66 4.66 -5.41
C PHE A 103 -11.91 5.14 -4.18
N LEU A 104 -11.44 4.23 -3.33
CA LEU A 104 -10.63 4.58 -2.16
C LEU A 104 -9.27 5.16 -2.58
N TYR A 105 -8.63 4.57 -3.58
CA TYR A 105 -7.33 5.03 -4.08
C TYR A 105 -7.42 6.38 -4.81
N PHE A 106 -8.57 6.70 -5.40
CA PHE A 106 -8.80 8.00 -6.02
C PHE A 106 -8.54 9.17 -5.04
N GLY A 107 -8.98 9.05 -3.79
CA GLY A 107 -8.72 10.08 -2.77
C GLY A 107 -7.22 10.28 -2.47
N VAL A 108 -6.40 9.24 -2.61
CA VAL A 108 -4.93 9.35 -2.52
C VAL A 108 -4.39 10.10 -3.74
N LYS A 109 -4.77 9.67 -4.96
CA LYS A 109 -4.34 10.29 -6.22
C LYS A 109 -4.80 11.74 -6.36
N ALA A 110 -6.01 12.06 -5.89
CA ALA A 110 -6.54 13.42 -5.88
C ALA A 110 -5.87 14.32 -4.83
N GLY A 111 -4.97 13.79 -4.01
CA GLY A 111 -4.25 14.55 -2.98
C GLY A 111 -5.13 14.97 -1.79
N VAL A 112 -6.30 14.35 -1.61
CA VAL A 112 -7.23 14.65 -0.51
C VAL A 112 -6.84 13.95 0.78
N TYR A 113 -6.51 12.65 0.70
CA TYR A 113 -6.21 11.87 1.90
C TYR A 113 -4.91 12.25 2.59
N PRO A 114 -3.78 12.54 1.91
CA PRO A 114 -2.55 12.86 2.60
C PRO A 114 -2.67 14.01 3.60
N PRO A 115 -3.26 15.19 3.26
CA PRO A 115 -3.48 16.25 4.25
C PRO A 115 -4.41 15.85 5.39
N LEU A 116 -5.44 15.04 5.11
CA LEU A 116 -6.36 14.55 6.15
C LEU A 116 -5.66 13.57 7.11
N ILE A 117 -4.76 12.72 6.59
CA ILE A 117 -3.95 11.83 7.41
C ILE A 117 -3.04 12.64 8.33
N PHE A 118 -2.36 13.69 7.81
CA PHE A 118 -1.55 14.60 8.64
C PHE A 118 -2.37 15.28 9.71
N LEU A 119 -3.56 15.76 9.36
CA LEU A 119 -4.48 16.37 10.34
C LEU A 119 -4.84 15.37 11.45
N GLY A 120 -5.18 14.14 11.08
CA GLY A 120 -5.54 13.08 12.02
C GLY A 120 -4.39 12.71 12.96
N ILE A 121 -3.20 12.49 12.41
CA ILE A 121 -2.00 12.18 13.20
C ILE A 121 -1.63 13.35 14.10
N GLY A 122 -1.64 14.58 13.58
CA GLY A 122 -1.35 15.76 14.38
C GLY A 122 -2.32 15.95 15.55
N ALA A 123 -3.59 15.63 15.36
CA ALA A 123 -4.61 15.69 16.42
C ALA A 123 -4.43 14.59 17.49
N MET A 124 -3.86 13.45 17.12
CA MET A 124 -3.62 12.31 18.02
C MET A 124 -2.24 12.36 18.71
N THR A 125 -1.34 13.23 18.25
CA THR A 125 0.04 13.31 18.77
C THR A 125 0.04 13.86 20.18
N ASP A 126 0.62 13.08 21.11
CA ASP A 126 0.88 13.52 22.48
C ASP A 126 2.26 14.20 22.54
N PHE A 127 2.28 15.50 22.78
CA PHE A 127 3.51 16.29 22.92
C PHE A 127 4.08 16.30 24.34
N ALA A 128 3.39 15.72 25.33
CA ALA A 128 3.84 15.73 26.71
C ALA A 128 5.24 15.08 26.91
N PRO A 129 5.57 13.93 26.29
CA PRO A 129 6.92 13.36 26.40
C PRO A 129 8.02 14.26 25.82
N LEU A 130 7.73 14.97 24.73
CA LEU A 130 8.68 15.88 24.09
C LEU A 130 8.95 17.12 24.96
N ILE A 131 7.91 17.65 25.60
CA ILE A 131 8.02 18.79 26.53
C ILE A 131 8.79 18.38 27.78
N ALA A 132 8.56 17.15 28.27
CA ALA A 132 9.23 16.61 29.45
C ALA A 132 10.74 16.36 29.22
N ASN A 133 11.10 15.93 28.01
CA ASN A 133 12.48 15.62 27.62
C ASN A 133 12.88 16.34 26.31
N PRO A 134 13.28 17.63 26.37
CA PRO A 134 13.66 18.41 25.17
C PRO A 134 14.83 17.79 24.38
N SER A 135 15.67 16.96 24.99
CA SER A 135 16.74 16.23 24.30
C SER A 135 16.23 15.29 23.20
N SER A 136 14.95 14.91 23.24
CA SER A 136 14.30 14.10 22.19
C SER A 136 14.29 14.80 20.80
N PHE A 137 14.44 16.13 20.76
CA PHE A 137 14.64 16.85 19.49
C PHE A 137 15.89 16.40 18.74
N ILE A 138 16.93 15.97 19.44
CA ILE A 138 18.17 15.46 18.83
C ILE A 138 17.89 14.16 18.05
N LEU A 139 16.98 13.32 18.55
CA LEU A 139 16.56 12.10 17.84
C LEU A 139 15.83 12.44 16.53
N GLY A 140 14.95 13.45 16.56
CA GLY A 140 14.31 13.97 15.35
C GLY A 140 15.32 14.51 14.34
N ALA A 141 16.34 15.25 14.80
CA ALA A 141 17.42 15.72 13.93
C ALA A 141 18.23 14.55 13.33
N ALA A 142 18.48 13.49 14.09
CA ALA A 142 19.14 12.29 13.60
C ALA A 142 18.32 11.58 12.51
N ALA A 143 16.99 11.50 12.66
CA ALA A 143 16.10 10.97 11.64
C ALA A 143 16.16 11.79 10.34
N GLN A 144 16.21 13.12 10.43
CA GLN A 144 16.37 13.99 9.26
C GLN A 144 17.72 13.74 8.54
N LEU A 145 18.80 13.51 9.27
CA LEU A 145 20.09 13.11 8.69
C LEU A 145 19.97 11.77 7.93
N GLY A 146 19.16 10.85 8.43
CA GLY A 146 18.85 9.57 7.75
C GLY A 146 18.26 9.78 6.36
N ILE A 147 17.36 10.74 6.18
CA ILE A 147 16.79 11.10 4.89
C ILE A 147 17.89 11.54 3.91
N PHE A 148 18.80 12.42 4.34
CA PHE A 148 19.90 12.91 3.49
C PHE A 148 20.83 11.78 3.06
N PHE A 149 21.22 10.91 3.99
CA PHE A 149 22.10 9.77 3.65
C PHE A 149 21.40 8.78 2.71
N THR A 150 20.12 8.53 2.91
CA THR A 150 19.34 7.66 2.02
C THR A 150 19.21 8.27 0.62
N TYR A 151 19.01 9.59 0.53
CA TYR A 151 18.96 10.31 -0.75
C TYR A 151 20.28 10.17 -1.52
N LEU A 152 21.40 10.44 -0.84
CA LEU A 152 22.73 10.30 -1.45
C LEU A 152 22.98 8.86 -1.88
N GLY A 153 22.62 7.89 -1.03
CA GLY A 153 22.74 6.47 -1.38
C GLY A 153 21.92 6.07 -2.61
N ALA A 154 20.68 6.55 -2.71
CA ALA A 154 19.82 6.29 -3.86
C ALA A 154 20.38 6.90 -5.16
N ILE A 155 20.90 8.13 -5.11
CA ILE A 155 21.57 8.76 -6.25
C ILE A 155 22.82 7.96 -6.68
N LEU A 156 23.62 7.50 -5.73
CA LEU A 156 24.82 6.67 -6.01
C LEU A 156 24.46 5.33 -6.63
N LEU A 157 23.27 4.78 -6.32
CA LEU A 157 22.75 3.56 -6.93
C LEU A 157 22.15 3.80 -8.34
N GLY A 158 22.07 5.05 -8.79
CA GLY A 158 21.64 5.39 -10.15
C GLY A 158 20.14 5.69 -10.27
N PHE A 159 19.40 5.88 -9.17
CA PHE A 159 18.02 6.32 -9.23
C PHE A 159 17.91 7.78 -9.70
N ALA A 160 16.82 8.10 -10.39
CA ALA A 160 16.53 9.48 -10.78
C ALA A 160 16.28 10.36 -9.52
N PRO A 161 16.53 11.67 -9.55
CA PRO A 161 16.40 12.54 -8.37
C PRO A 161 15.01 12.52 -7.70
N ASN A 162 13.94 12.40 -8.49
CA ASN A 162 12.57 12.26 -8.00
C ASN A 162 12.32 10.91 -7.32
N GLU A 163 12.87 9.83 -7.87
CA GLU A 163 12.83 8.50 -7.26
C GLU A 163 13.65 8.47 -5.97
N ALA A 164 14.86 9.02 -6.03
CA ALA A 164 15.74 9.13 -4.87
C ALA A 164 15.09 9.91 -3.73
N GLY A 165 14.36 10.99 -4.04
CA GLY A 165 13.57 11.73 -3.05
C GLY A 165 12.47 10.89 -2.40
N SER A 166 11.77 10.10 -3.21
CA SER A 166 10.72 9.18 -2.72
C SER A 166 11.29 8.02 -1.88
N ILE A 167 12.48 7.52 -2.21
CA ILE A 167 13.19 6.50 -1.44
C ILE A 167 13.72 7.11 -0.14
N ALA A 168 14.29 8.31 -0.20
CA ALA A 168 14.91 8.97 0.93
C ALA A 168 13.96 9.20 2.10
N ILE A 169 12.71 9.55 1.80
CA ILE A 169 11.72 9.87 2.84
C ILE A 169 11.41 8.68 3.76
N ILE A 170 11.68 7.44 3.33
CA ILE A 170 11.56 6.24 4.16
C ILE A 170 12.45 6.36 5.40
N GLY A 171 13.65 6.95 5.26
CA GLY A 171 14.59 7.16 6.35
C GLY A 171 14.08 8.07 7.47
N GLY A 172 13.04 8.87 7.21
CA GLY A 172 12.37 9.71 8.20
C GLY A 172 11.42 8.98 9.14
N ALA A 173 11.15 7.69 8.88
CA ALA A 173 10.22 6.85 9.63
C ALA A 173 8.81 7.45 9.79
N ASP A 174 8.33 8.15 8.76
CA ASP A 174 7.01 8.80 8.72
C ASP A 174 6.23 8.33 7.48
N GLY A 175 5.31 7.38 7.67
CA GLY A 175 4.52 6.77 6.62
C GLY A 175 3.66 7.75 5.82
N PRO A 176 2.86 8.60 6.48
CA PRO A 176 2.05 9.61 5.79
C PRO A 176 2.86 10.58 4.93
N THR A 177 4.01 11.05 5.43
CA THR A 177 4.93 11.90 4.66
C THR A 177 5.49 11.14 3.46
N ALA A 178 5.85 9.86 3.63
CA ALA A 178 6.33 9.03 2.53
C ALA A 178 5.28 8.90 1.41
N ILE A 179 4.01 8.68 1.75
CA ILE A 179 2.91 8.65 0.79
C ILE A 179 2.76 9.99 0.08
N PHE A 180 2.72 11.09 0.83
CA PHE A 180 2.53 12.43 0.28
C PHE A 180 3.65 12.81 -0.68
N VAL A 181 4.90 12.69 -0.25
CA VAL A 181 6.08 13.05 -1.06
C VAL A 181 6.15 12.18 -2.31
N THR A 182 5.95 10.87 -2.18
CA THR A 182 5.99 9.94 -3.32
C THR A 182 4.86 10.20 -4.31
N SER A 183 3.66 10.55 -3.83
CA SER A 183 2.54 10.91 -4.71
C SER A 183 2.83 12.13 -5.59
N GLN A 184 3.71 13.03 -5.13
CA GLN A 184 4.13 14.22 -5.88
C GLN A 184 5.36 13.99 -6.76
N LEU A 185 6.36 13.22 -6.27
CA LEU A 185 7.65 13.07 -6.95
C LEU A 185 7.69 11.88 -7.92
N ALA A 186 7.13 10.72 -7.52
CA ALA A 186 7.16 9.48 -8.28
C ALA A 186 5.88 8.64 -8.03
N PRO A 187 4.72 9.06 -8.55
CA PRO A 187 3.42 8.41 -8.28
C PRO A 187 3.40 6.91 -8.62
N TYR A 188 4.19 6.49 -9.62
CA TYR A 188 4.29 5.10 -10.04
C TYR A 188 5.00 4.19 -9.00
N MET A 189 5.79 4.77 -8.09
CA MET A 189 6.47 4.05 -7.00
C MET A 189 5.64 4.03 -5.71
N LEU A 190 4.48 4.67 -5.67
CA LEU A 190 3.71 4.90 -4.45
C LEU A 190 3.43 3.62 -3.65
N GLY A 191 3.01 2.56 -4.33
CA GLY A 191 2.73 1.27 -3.68
C GLY A 191 3.97 0.67 -3.02
N THR A 192 5.08 0.63 -3.74
CA THR A 192 6.35 0.07 -3.27
C THR A 192 6.91 0.87 -2.10
N ILE A 193 6.92 2.19 -2.21
CA ILE A 193 7.41 3.08 -1.15
C ILE A 193 6.52 3.02 0.09
N ALA A 194 5.19 2.97 -0.08
CA ALA A 194 4.26 2.84 1.04
C ALA A 194 4.53 1.54 1.83
N VAL A 195 4.61 0.40 1.16
CA VAL A 195 4.90 -0.89 1.81
C VAL A 195 6.26 -0.86 2.52
N ALA A 196 7.32 -0.32 1.88
CA ALA A 196 8.64 -0.23 2.46
C ALA A 196 8.66 0.69 3.69
N ALA A 197 8.05 1.89 3.60
CA ALA A 197 8.00 2.86 4.69
C ALA A 197 7.28 2.29 5.92
N TYR A 198 6.11 1.69 5.72
CA TYR A 198 5.35 1.13 6.84
C TYR A 198 6.03 -0.11 7.43
N SER A 199 6.65 -0.96 6.61
CA SER A 199 7.43 -2.09 7.11
C SER A 199 8.63 -1.62 7.95
N TYR A 200 9.31 -0.55 7.53
CA TYR A 200 10.41 0.05 8.27
C TYR A 200 9.95 0.63 9.62
N ILE A 201 8.85 1.38 9.63
CA ILE A 201 8.26 1.94 10.86
C ILE A 201 7.91 0.83 11.84
N CYS A 202 7.28 -0.25 11.37
CA CYS A 202 6.92 -1.39 12.20
C CYS A 202 8.16 -2.06 12.84
N LEU A 203 9.28 -2.16 12.10
CA LEU A 203 10.53 -2.69 12.63
C LEU A 203 11.13 -1.80 13.72
N LEU A 204 11.09 -0.48 13.54
CA LEU A 204 11.56 0.48 14.56
C LEU A 204 10.72 0.41 15.83
N TYR A 205 9.40 0.40 15.69
CA TYR A 205 8.47 0.34 16.82
C TYR A 205 8.68 -0.92 17.70
N THR A 206 8.98 -2.05 17.07
CA THR A 206 9.25 -3.29 17.80
C THR A 206 10.61 -3.34 18.47
N SER A 207 11.61 -2.63 17.96
CA SER A 207 12.93 -2.55 18.58
C SER A 207 12.93 -1.70 19.85
N ASP A 208 12.05 -0.69 19.93
CA ASP A 208 11.94 0.18 21.10
C ASP A 208 11.05 -0.42 22.21
N ALA A 209 10.27 -1.45 21.89
CA ALA A 209 9.39 -2.14 22.85
C ALA A 209 10.07 -3.34 23.55
N ALA A 210 11.31 -3.68 23.18
CA ALA A 210 12.11 -4.76 23.74
C ALA A 210 13.17 -4.24 24.72
#